data_07434bc33a1923f52594c41cbcf3bc8f
#
_entry.id   07434bc33a1923f52594c41cbcf3bc8f
#
_cell.length_a   1.000
_cell.length_b   1.000
_cell.length_c   1.000
_cell.angle_alpha   90.00
_cell.angle_beta   90.00
_cell.angle_gamma   90.00
#
_symmetry.space_group_name_H-M   'P 1'
#
loop_
_entity.id
_entity.type
_entity.pdbx_description
1 polymer ?
#
loop_
_entity_poly.entity_id
_entity_poly.type
_entity_poly.pdbx_seq_one_letter_code
_entity_poly.pdbx_strand_id
1 'polypeptide(L)'
;MSSRLKALMVSAMILGCGLARATPSTTYWTPMTVDVQPYGVVHIGADNYFTVFKKTAAGGGSFPSDVGLTVGVLPFKSVIAEVGLDLMEASDNPVFLNAKIGLPEDTLFDGAPTLQVGIFNVGTKKDVTDQNVVYAVVGKSIPNVGRLSAGPYIGNKEVLVDKDGNKENTGFMVAFDRGFLPTKDKDGNEYNQWVFAADYASGDNALGGGGVGVYHFFTKDISVLTGPVWFNEKSINGEWKWTFQLDINL
;
A
#
# COMPACT_ATOMS: atom_id res chain seq x y z
N MET A 1 0.21 26.81 -37.64
CA MET A 1 0.31 25.54 -36.86
C MET A 1 -0.83 24.64 -37.25
N SER A 2 -0.56 23.52 -37.91
CA SER A 2 -1.59 22.67 -38.51
C SER A 2 -2.37 21.91 -37.44
N SER A 3 -3.65 21.63 -37.75
CA SER A 3 -4.56 20.86 -36.88
C SER A 3 -4.01 19.47 -36.47
N ARG A 4 -3.12 18.90 -37.28
CA ARG A 4 -2.41 17.63 -36.97
C ARG A 4 -1.40 17.75 -35.83
N LEU A 5 -0.78 18.91 -35.64
CA LEU A 5 0.16 19.15 -34.54
C LEU A 5 -0.56 19.30 -33.19
N LYS A 6 -1.78 19.86 -33.20
CA LYS A 6 -2.64 19.96 -32.00
C LYS A 6 -3.19 18.60 -31.59
N ALA A 7 -3.54 17.73 -32.55
CA ALA A 7 -4.00 16.36 -32.26
C ALA A 7 -2.85 15.49 -31.70
N LEU A 8 -1.62 15.67 -32.15
CA LEU A 8 -0.45 14.96 -31.63
C LEU A 8 -0.08 15.39 -30.21
N MET A 9 -0.24 16.70 -29.88
CA MET A 9 -0.01 17.19 -28.50
C MET A 9 -1.10 16.78 -27.53
N VAL A 10 -2.35 16.65 -27.96
CA VAL A 10 -3.45 16.17 -27.11
C VAL A 10 -3.35 14.66 -26.86
N SER A 11 -2.89 13.87 -27.85
CA SER A 11 -2.63 12.44 -27.65
C SER A 11 -1.41 12.15 -26.75
N ALA A 12 -0.44 13.05 -26.66
CA ALA A 12 0.70 12.91 -25.76
C ALA A 12 0.41 13.31 -24.30
N MET A 13 -0.70 13.97 -24.03
CA MET A 13 -1.11 14.38 -22.68
C MET A 13 -1.96 13.36 -21.91
N ILE A 14 -2.44 12.29 -22.57
CA ILE A 14 -3.29 11.26 -21.94
C ILE A 14 -2.45 10.03 -21.46
N LEU A 15 -1.14 10.02 -21.70
CA LEU A 15 -0.23 8.90 -21.40
C LEU A 15 0.49 8.99 -20.05
N GLY A 16 -0.13 9.56 -19.03
CA GLY A 16 0.51 9.78 -17.72
C GLY A 16 -0.04 8.97 -16.56
N CYS A 17 -1.13 8.25 -16.70
CA CYS A 17 -1.66 7.40 -15.64
C CYS A 17 -1.55 5.94 -16.07
N GLY A 18 -0.32 5.42 -16.05
CA GLY A 18 -0.05 4.01 -16.28
C GLY A 18 -0.69 3.20 -15.16
N LEU A 19 -1.63 2.36 -15.51
CA LEU A 19 -2.22 1.35 -14.64
C LEU A 19 -1.12 0.38 -14.20
N ALA A 20 -0.47 0.66 -13.07
CA ALA A 20 0.20 -0.37 -12.33
C ALA A 20 -0.88 -1.34 -11.85
N ARG A 21 -0.86 -2.61 -12.26
CA ARG A 21 -1.94 -3.56 -11.96
C ARG A 21 -1.59 -4.55 -10.86
N ALA A 22 -0.32 -4.72 -10.54
CA ALA A 22 0.11 -5.50 -9.39
C ALA A 22 0.40 -4.53 -8.23
N THR A 23 -0.63 -3.93 -7.65
CA THR A 23 -0.47 -3.03 -6.53
C THR A 23 -1.08 -3.65 -5.29
N PRO A 24 -0.30 -3.79 -4.22
CA PRO A 24 -0.77 -4.33 -2.95
C PRO A 24 -1.74 -3.37 -2.26
N SER A 25 -2.52 -3.88 -1.32
CA SER A 25 -3.37 -3.07 -0.43
C SER A 25 -2.55 -2.14 0.46
N THR A 26 -1.31 -2.50 0.72
CA THR A 26 -0.29 -1.72 1.45
C THR A 26 0.87 -1.38 0.53
N THR A 27 1.65 -0.35 0.86
CA THR A 27 2.89 0.00 0.17
C THR A 27 4.07 -0.61 0.93
N TYR A 28 4.95 0.20 1.56
CA TYR A 28 6.05 -0.31 2.38
C TYR A 28 5.60 -0.72 3.77
N TRP A 29 4.70 0.05 4.35
CA TRP A 29 4.29 -0.11 5.74
C TRP A 29 2.81 0.24 5.97
N THR A 30 2.20 1.07 5.11
CA THR A 30 0.86 1.60 5.31
C THR A 30 -0.09 1.22 4.17
N PRO A 31 -1.42 1.19 4.42
CA PRO A 31 -2.41 0.98 3.37
C PRO A 31 -2.71 2.26 2.55
N MET A 32 -1.83 3.26 2.56
CA MET A 32 -2.04 4.54 1.88
C MET A 32 -1.82 4.47 0.36
N THR A 33 -2.13 3.38 -0.27
CA THR A 33 -2.28 3.29 -1.73
C THR A 33 -3.71 3.57 -2.14
N VAL A 34 -3.90 4.30 -3.25
CA VAL A 34 -5.22 4.51 -3.85
C VAL A 34 -5.64 3.39 -4.79
N ASP A 35 -4.83 2.36 -4.91
CA ASP A 35 -5.12 1.20 -5.72
C ASP A 35 -6.09 0.28 -4.98
N VAL A 36 -7.06 -0.27 -5.73
CA VAL A 36 -8.02 -1.27 -5.29
C VAL A 36 -8.07 -2.32 -6.38
N GLN A 37 -8.07 -3.58 -6.02
CA GLN A 37 -8.08 -4.67 -6.98
C GLN A 37 -9.32 -4.60 -7.88
N PRO A 38 -9.17 -4.72 -9.22
CA PRO A 38 -10.30 -4.79 -10.13
C PRO A 38 -11.21 -5.98 -9.81
N TYR A 39 -12.48 -5.88 -10.17
CA TYR A 39 -13.44 -6.95 -9.95
C TYR A 39 -12.95 -8.30 -10.49
N GLY A 40 -12.95 -9.31 -9.63
CA GLY A 40 -12.54 -10.67 -9.95
C GLY A 40 -11.04 -10.91 -10.02
N VAL A 41 -10.20 -9.87 -9.90
CA VAL A 41 -8.76 -10.03 -9.79
C VAL A 41 -8.43 -10.49 -8.37
N VAL A 42 -7.63 -11.55 -8.28
CA VAL A 42 -7.10 -12.08 -7.03
C VAL A 42 -5.64 -11.63 -6.91
N HIS A 43 -5.33 -10.93 -5.86
CA HIS A 43 -3.99 -10.50 -5.50
C HIS A 43 -3.41 -11.42 -4.41
N ILE A 44 -2.18 -11.89 -4.61
CA ILE A 44 -1.41 -12.65 -3.63
C ILE A 44 -0.17 -11.82 -3.29
N GLY A 45 0.02 -11.50 -2.00
CA GLY A 45 1.19 -10.83 -1.46
C GLY A 45 2.02 -11.77 -0.58
N ALA A 46 3.33 -11.53 -0.52
CA ALA A 46 4.21 -12.18 0.44
C ALA A 46 5.27 -11.19 0.92
N ASP A 47 5.14 -10.73 2.16
CA ASP A 47 5.93 -9.66 2.74
C ASP A 47 6.86 -10.17 3.83
N ASN A 48 8.12 -9.73 3.77
CA ASN A 48 9.12 -10.06 4.77
C ASN A 48 9.87 -8.81 5.22
N TYR A 49 10.04 -8.67 6.53
CA TYR A 49 10.76 -7.57 7.16
C TYR A 49 11.84 -8.12 8.10
N PHE A 50 13.10 -7.78 7.87
CA PHE A 50 14.22 -8.29 8.65
C PHE A 50 15.33 -7.25 8.85
N THR A 51 16.06 -7.34 9.96
CA THR A 51 17.23 -6.48 10.17
C THR A 51 18.41 -6.95 9.32
N VAL A 52 19.12 -6.00 8.72
CA VAL A 52 20.32 -6.29 7.91
C VAL A 52 21.57 -6.04 8.76
N PHE A 53 22.55 -6.95 8.66
CA PHE A 53 23.85 -6.87 9.34
C PHE A 53 23.79 -6.78 10.86
N LYS A 54 22.68 -7.16 11.49
CA LYS A 54 22.51 -7.12 12.94
C LYS A 54 22.21 -8.52 13.48
N LYS A 55 23.07 -9.00 14.39
CA LYS A 55 22.89 -10.31 15.05
C LYS A 55 21.71 -10.26 16.03
N THR A 56 21.04 -11.40 16.23
CA THR A 56 19.93 -11.53 17.17
C THR A 56 20.30 -11.08 18.59
N ALA A 57 21.50 -11.46 19.08
CA ALA A 57 22.00 -11.01 20.39
C ALA A 57 22.20 -9.49 20.52
N ALA A 58 22.23 -8.76 19.40
CA ALA A 58 22.30 -7.31 19.36
C ALA A 58 20.95 -6.65 19.03
N GLY A 59 19.84 -7.41 19.09
CA GLY A 59 18.48 -6.93 18.77
C GLY A 59 18.13 -7.01 17.30
N GLY A 60 18.82 -7.84 16.50
CA GLY A 60 18.40 -8.18 15.15
C GLY A 60 17.23 -9.17 15.15
N GLY A 61 16.41 -9.17 14.11
CA GLY A 61 15.30 -10.09 13.97
C GLY A 61 14.43 -9.76 12.76
N SER A 62 13.42 -10.59 12.56
CA SER A 62 12.39 -10.38 11.54
C SER A 62 11.01 -10.28 12.20
N PHE A 63 10.08 -9.62 11.53
CA PHE A 63 8.67 -9.81 11.82
C PHE A 63 8.21 -11.18 11.29
N PRO A 64 7.04 -11.68 11.72
CA PRO A 64 6.36 -12.75 11.01
C PRO A 64 6.24 -12.41 9.52
N SER A 65 6.36 -13.43 8.68
CA SER A 65 6.10 -13.25 7.24
C SER A 65 4.60 -13.07 7.05
N ASP A 66 4.21 -12.06 6.30
CA ASP A 66 2.83 -11.84 5.91
C ASP A 66 2.56 -12.47 4.55
N VAL A 67 1.55 -13.33 4.48
CA VAL A 67 1.03 -13.89 3.22
C VAL A 67 -0.41 -13.46 3.07
N GLY A 68 -0.62 -12.50 2.17
CA GLY A 68 -1.91 -11.87 1.91
C GLY A 68 -2.64 -12.43 0.69
N LEU A 69 -3.96 -12.49 0.77
CA LEU A 69 -4.88 -12.74 -0.34
C LEU A 69 -5.92 -11.64 -0.36
N THR A 70 -6.01 -10.88 -1.46
CA THR A 70 -7.00 -9.81 -1.63
C THR A 70 -7.75 -10.01 -2.94
N VAL A 71 -9.05 -9.74 -2.97
CA VAL A 71 -9.88 -9.86 -4.17
C VAL A 71 -10.76 -8.65 -4.39
N GLY A 72 -10.84 -8.17 -5.63
CA GLY A 72 -11.77 -7.14 -6.04
C GLY A 72 -13.20 -7.69 -6.13
N VAL A 73 -14.14 -7.07 -5.41
CA VAL A 73 -15.49 -7.64 -5.21
C VAL A 73 -16.64 -6.88 -5.88
N LEU A 74 -16.40 -5.66 -6.39
CA LEU A 74 -17.45 -4.87 -7.05
C LEU A 74 -17.25 -4.76 -8.55
N PRO A 75 -18.28 -5.11 -9.37
CA PRO A 75 -18.18 -5.09 -10.84
C PRO A 75 -18.41 -3.68 -11.44
N PHE A 76 -18.24 -2.63 -10.65
CA PHE A 76 -18.48 -1.26 -11.08
C PHE A 76 -17.17 -0.53 -11.39
N LYS A 77 -17.22 0.44 -12.32
CA LYS A 77 -16.07 1.29 -12.63
C LYS A 77 -15.98 2.53 -11.73
N SER A 78 -17.13 3.01 -11.27
CA SER A 78 -17.24 4.23 -10.45
C SER A 78 -17.14 3.99 -8.94
N VAL A 79 -17.37 2.76 -8.50
CA VAL A 79 -17.19 2.34 -7.11
C VAL A 79 -16.47 1.01 -7.14
N ILE A 80 -15.30 0.96 -6.53
CA ILE A 80 -14.46 -0.23 -6.48
C ILE A 80 -14.25 -0.64 -5.03
N ALA A 81 -14.19 -1.94 -4.78
CA ALA A 81 -13.93 -2.46 -3.44
C ALA A 81 -13.15 -3.76 -3.50
N GLU A 82 -12.36 -3.99 -2.46
CA GLU A 82 -11.63 -5.23 -2.23
C GLU A 82 -11.81 -5.72 -0.80
N VAL A 83 -11.66 -7.02 -0.62
CA VAL A 83 -11.58 -7.67 0.69
C VAL A 83 -10.37 -8.58 0.70
N GLY A 84 -9.73 -8.72 1.85
CA GLY A 84 -8.52 -9.52 1.97
C GLY A 84 -8.39 -10.23 3.31
N LEU A 85 -7.47 -11.19 3.28
CA LEU A 85 -7.04 -12.00 4.42
C LEU A 85 -5.52 -12.03 4.42
N ASP A 86 -4.91 -11.74 5.57
CA ASP A 86 -3.47 -11.85 5.78
C ASP A 86 -3.18 -12.93 6.82
N LEU A 87 -2.13 -13.70 6.56
CA LEU A 87 -1.62 -14.75 7.46
C LEU A 87 -0.21 -14.38 7.89
N MET A 88 -0.05 -13.99 9.14
CA MET A 88 1.26 -13.64 9.71
C MET A 88 1.91 -14.84 10.39
N GLU A 89 2.79 -15.52 9.69
CA GLU A 89 3.54 -16.68 10.16
C GLU A 89 5.00 -16.30 10.51
N ALA A 90 5.56 -16.75 11.64
CA ALA A 90 4.94 -17.54 12.70
C ALA A 90 4.33 -16.64 13.78
N SER A 91 3.04 -16.83 14.05
CA SER A 91 2.32 -16.11 15.10
C SER A 91 1.27 -17.03 15.71
N ASP A 92 1.00 -16.86 17.01
CA ASP A 92 -0.04 -17.61 17.73
C ASP A 92 -1.47 -17.26 17.26
N ASN A 93 -1.65 -16.09 16.66
CA ASN A 93 -2.93 -15.60 16.14
C ASN A 93 -2.69 -14.97 14.75
N PRO A 94 -2.45 -15.79 13.71
CA PRO A 94 -1.90 -15.33 12.44
C PRO A 94 -2.91 -14.62 11.53
N VAL A 95 -4.22 -14.73 11.81
CA VAL A 95 -5.27 -14.30 10.86
C VAL A 95 -5.66 -12.85 11.08
N PHE A 96 -5.57 -12.07 10.01
CA PHE A 96 -6.03 -10.68 9.93
C PHE A 96 -6.93 -10.50 8.71
N LEU A 97 -7.96 -9.67 8.84
CA LEU A 97 -8.85 -9.31 7.74
C LEU A 97 -8.65 -7.85 7.37
N ASN A 98 -8.89 -7.55 6.09
CA ASN A 98 -8.87 -6.19 5.57
C ASN A 98 -9.98 -5.98 4.53
N ALA A 99 -10.38 -4.73 4.33
CA ALA A 99 -11.32 -4.32 3.31
C ALA A 99 -11.11 -2.84 2.96
N LYS A 100 -11.34 -2.50 1.68
CA LYS A 100 -11.27 -1.14 1.18
C LYS A 100 -12.35 -0.90 0.14
N ILE A 101 -12.95 0.27 0.15
CA ILE A 101 -13.91 0.73 -0.87
C ILE A 101 -13.60 2.17 -1.25
N GLY A 102 -13.74 2.51 -2.51
CA GLY A 102 -13.44 3.86 -2.97
C GLY A 102 -14.02 4.24 -4.31
N LEU A 103 -13.84 5.50 -4.62
CA LEU A 103 -14.16 6.16 -5.87
C LEU A 103 -12.84 6.51 -6.57
N PRO A 104 -12.53 5.95 -7.75
CA PRO A 104 -11.35 6.31 -8.52
C PRO A 104 -11.29 7.81 -8.88
N GLU A 105 -10.12 8.28 -9.27
CA GLU A 105 -9.96 9.63 -9.83
C GLU A 105 -10.97 9.89 -10.96
N ASP A 106 -11.38 11.14 -11.11
CA ASP A 106 -12.29 11.63 -12.14
C ASP A 106 -13.71 11.03 -12.10
N THR A 107 -14.05 10.27 -11.04
CA THR A 107 -15.38 9.66 -10.90
C THR A 107 -16.46 10.66 -10.53
N LEU A 108 -16.19 11.60 -9.64
CA LEU A 108 -17.17 12.58 -9.16
C LEU A 108 -17.32 13.77 -10.12
N PHE A 109 -16.19 14.23 -10.65
CA PHE A 109 -16.07 15.30 -11.66
C PHE A 109 -14.66 15.25 -12.26
N ASP A 110 -14.45 15.87 -13.42
CA ASP A 110 -13.14 15.94 -14.08
C ASP A 110 -12.11 16.63 -13.17
N GLY A 111 -11.01 15.95 -12.86
CA GLY A 111 -10.00 16.40 -11.93
C GLY A 111 -10.26 16.01 -10.46
N ALA A 112 -11.36 15.30 -10.16
CA ALA A 112 -11.61 14.83 -8.80
C ALA A 112 -10.48 13.89 -8.31
N PRO A 113 -10.08 13.97 -7.03
CA PRO A 113 -9.17 13.00 -6.44
C PRO A 113 -9.86 11.63 -6.25
N THR A 114 -9.07 10.58 -6.09
CA THR A 114 -9.54 9.33 -5.51
C THR A 114 -9.96 9.56 -4.05
N LEU A 115 -11.09 8.95 -3.66
CA LEU A 115 -11.56 8.93 -2.28
C LEU A 115 -11.76 7.48 -1.86
N GLN A 116 -11.20 7.08 -0.72
CA GLN A 116 -11.33 5.72 -0.21
C GLN A 116 -11.53 5.72 1.30
N VAL A 117 -12.18 4.67 1.77
CA VAL A 117 -12.20 4.28 3.18
C VAL A 117 -11.87 2.80 3.28
N GLY A 118 -11.20 2.41 4.36
CA GLY A 118 -10.83 1.02 4.57
C GLY A 118 -10.68 0.68 6.04
N ILE A 119 -10.52 -0.61 6.26
CA ILE A 119 -10.16 -1.18 7.55
C ILE A 119 -9.09 -2.24 7.31
N PHE A 120 -8.07 -2.27 8.15
CA PHE A 120 -7.03 -3.30 8.11
C PHE A 120 -6.62 -3.75 9.51
N ASN A 121 -5.82 -4.81 9.59
CA ASN A 121 -5.40 -5.45 10.84
C ASN A 121 -6.59 -5.78 11.75
N VAL A 122 -7.68 -6.31 11.14
CA VAL A 122 -8.82 -6.85 11.90
C VAL A 122 -8.43 -8.23 12.39
N GLY A 123 -7.74 -8.25 13.53
CA GLY A 123 -7.23 -9.48 14.14
C GLY A 123 -8.31 -10.26 14.87
N THR A 124 -8.05 -11.55 15.04
CA THR A 124 -9.03 -12.50 15.63
C THR A 124 -8.95 -12.60 17.15
N LYS A 125 -7.91 -12.04 17.77
CA LYS A 125 -7.72 -12.09 19.22
C LYS A 125 -7.97 -10.72 19.84
N LYS A 126 -9.05 -10.64 20.64
CA LYS A 126 -9.48 -9.42 21.33
C LYS A 126 -8.35 -8.85 22.21
N ASP A 127 -8.14 -7.53 22.11
CA ASP A 127 -7.16 -6.74 22.87
C ASP A 127 -5.69 -7.24 22.73
N VAL A 128 -5.41 -8.00 21.66
CA VAL A 128 -4.06 -8.50 21.34
C VAL A 128 -3.70 -8.26 19.88
N THR A 129 -4.51 -8.75 18.93
CA THR A 129 -4.22 -8.61 17.50
C THR A 129 -5.23 -7.70 16.78
N ASP A 130 -6.36 -7.39 17.40
CA ASP A 130 -7.46 -6.63 16.83
C ASP A 130 -7.17 -5.11 16.84
N GLN A 131 -6.13 -4.70 16.13
CA GLN A 131 -5.83 -3.27 15.93
C GLN A 131 -7.04 -2.55 15.30
N ASN A 132 -7.79 -3.22 14.42
CA ASN A 132 -9.05 -2.74 13.82
C ASN A 132 -8.92 -1.31 13.27
N VAL A 133 -7.92 -1.07 12.46
CA VAL A 133 -7.57 0.28 12.00
C VAL A 133 -8.48 0.71 10.86
N VAL A 134 -9.36 1.64 11.15
CA VAL A 134 -10.18 2.34 10.14
C VAL A 134 -9.42 3.56 9.64
N TYR A 135 -9.43 3.78 8.33
CA TYR A 135 -8.74 4.90 7.71
C TYR A 135 -9.52 5.47 6.52
N ALA A 136 -9.21 6.70 6.16
CA ALA A 136 -9.68 7.32 4.93
C ALA A 136 -8.48 7.79 4.10
N VAL A 137 -8.60 7.73 2.77
CA VAL A 137 -7.55 8.17 1.84
C VAL A 137 -8.13 9.15 0.84
N VAL A 138 -7.39 10.23 0.65
CA VAL A 138 -7.52 11.10 -0.52
C VAL A 138 -6.23 10.98 -1.32
N GLY A 139 -6.33 10.67 -2.61
CA GLY A 139 -5.16 10.51 -3.47
C GLY A 139 -5.33 11.20 -4.82
N LYS A 140 -4.23 11.73 -5.35
CA LYS A 140 -4.23 12.42 -6.63
C LYS A 140 -2.94 12.19 -7.42
N SER A 141 -3.13 11.83 -8.68
CA SER A 141 -2.05 11.80 -9.68
C SER A 141 -1.76 13.21 -10.16
N ILE A 142 -0.50 13.63 -10.03
CA ILE A 142 0.00 14.93 -10.47
C ILE A 142 0.89 14.70 -11.70
N PRO A 143 0.51 15.21 -12.88
CA PRO A 143 1.29 15.02 -14.11
C PRO A 143 2.77 15.36 -13.92
N ASN A 144 3.67 14.49 -14.37
CA ASN A 144 5.13 14.62 -14.30
C ASN A 144 5.74 14.61 -12.87
N VAL A 145 4.93 14.56 -11.81
CA VAL A 145 5.40 14.49 -10.42
C VAL A 145 5.29 13.07 -9.89
N GLY A 146 4.11 12.49 -9.90
CA GLY A 146 3.77 11.20 -9.31
C GLY A 146 2.39 11.25 -8.67
N ARG A 147 2.09 10.26 -7.84
CA ARG A 147 0.82 10.17 -7.13
C ARG A 147 1.06 10.38 -5.64
N LEU A 148 0.26 11.25 -5.05
CA LEU A 148 0.25 11.54 -3.62
C LEU A 148 -1.05 11.02 -3.02
N SER A 149 -0.97 10.41 -1.85
CA SER A 149 -2.12 10.02 -1.06
C SER A 149 -1.89 10.32 0.41
N ALA A 150 -2.97 10.66 1.11
CA ALA A 150 -2.92 10.97 2.54
C ALA A 150 -4.28 10.75 3.19
N GLY A 151 -4.29 10.55 4.51
CA GLY A 151 -5.51 10.51 5.28
C GLY A 151 -5.32 10.14 6.74
N PRO A 152 -6.35 10.34 7.56
CA PRO A 152 -6.34 9.98 8.97
C PRO A 152 -6.59 8.48 9.19
N TYR A 153 -6.19 8.00 10.36
CA TYR A 153 -6.57 6.69 10.86
C TYR A 153 -6.99 6.73 12.33
N ILE A 154 -7.78 5.73 12.71
CA ILE A 154 -8.14 5.42 14.09
C ILE A 154 -8.22 3.91 14.26
N GLY A 155 -7.67 3.38 15.35
CA GLY A 155 -7.72 1.96 15.66
C GLY A 155 -8.16 1.65 17.08
N ASN A 156 -8.05 0.38 17.48
CA ASN A 156 -8.39 -0.07 18.83
C ASN A 156 -7.42 0.53 19.85
N LYS A 157 -7.94 1.30 20.79
CA LYS A 157 -7.17 1.98 21.84
C LYS A 157 -6.52 1.04 22.87
N GLU A 158 -6.98 -0.20 22.97
CA GLU A 158 -6.40 -1.21 23.87
C GLU A 158 -5.16 -1.89 23.27
N VAL A 159 -4.99 -1.80 21.93
CA VAL A 159 -3.88 -2.41 21.19
C VAL A 159 -2.90 -1.37 20.65
N LEU A 160 -3.42 -0.23 20.13
CA LEU A 160 -2.57 0.86 19.67
C LEU A 160 -2.25 1.81 20.82
N VAL A 161 -1.14 1.51 21.48
CA VAL A 161 -0.62 2.24 22.64
C VAL A 161 0.82 2.67 22.38
N ASP A 162 1.28 3.69 23.12
CA ASP A 162 2.68 4.09 23.16
C ASP A 162 3.53 3.10 23.99
N LYS A 163 4.81 3.36 24.09
CA LYS A 163 5.77 2.54 24.86
C LYS A 163 5.45 2.45 26.37
N ASP A 164 4.71 3.37 26.91
CA ASP A 164 4.31 3.46 28.32
C ASP A 164 2.91 2.86 28.56
N GLY A 165 2.26 2.34 27.51
CA GLY A 165 0.93 1.73 27.55
C GLY A 165 -0.22 2.76 27.51
N ASN A 166 0.07 4.02 27.22
CA ASN A 166 -0.98 5.03 27.06
C ASN A 166 -1.62 4.93 25.67
N LYS A 167 -2.89 5.30 25.59
CA LYS A 167 -3.63 5.34 24.35
C LYS A 167 -2.95 6.23 23.29
N GLU A 168 -2.60 5.63 22.14
CA GLU A 168 -1.99 6.29 20.97
C GLU A 168 -2.59 5.71 19.68
N ASN A 169 -3.92 5.74 19.55
CA ASN A 169 -4.66 4.97 18.55
C ASN A 169 -5.17 5.80 17.35
N THR A 170 -4.72 7.04 17.21
CA THR A 170 -5.10 7.92 16.10
C THR A 170 -3.87 8.55 15.47
N GLY A 171 -3.96 8.87 14.19
CA GLY A 171 -2.88 9.53 13.48
C GLY A 171 -3.25 9.83 12.03
N PHE A 172 -2.23 10.10 11.24
CA PHE A 172 -2.35 10.27 9.80
C PHE A 172 -1.33 9.39 9.08
N MET A 173 -1.62 9.07 7.83
CA MET A 173 -0.74 8.35 6.93
C MET A 173 -0.61 9.13 5.64
N VAL A 174 0.56 9.01 5.00
CA VAL A 174 0.84 9.60 3.69
C VAL A 174 1.60 8.61 2.84
N ALA A 175 1.44 8.69 1.51
CA ALA A 175 2.27 7.94 0.57
C ALA A 175 2.51 8.73 -0.71
N PHE A 176 3.59 8.37 -1.39
CA PHE A 176 3.96 8.87 -2.70
C PHE A 176 4.44 7.72 -3.56
N ASP A 177 4.02 7.71 -4.83
CA ASP A 177 4.58 6.79 -5.82
C ASP A 177 4.79 7.47 -7.18
N ARG A 178 5.76 6.96 -7.94
CA ARG A 178 6.08 7.42 -9.28
C ARG A 178 6.64 6.31 -10.14
N GLY A 179 5.98 6.07 -11.27
CA GLY A 179 6.44 5.10 -12.28
C GLY A 179 7.54 5.64 -13.19
N PHE A 180 8.42 4.73 -13.64
CA PHE A 180 9.51 4.99 -14.56
C PHE A 180 9.61 3.85 -15.59
N LEU A 181 10.25 4.15 -16.74
CA LEU A 181 10.48 3.20 -17.81
C LEU A 181 9.17 2.51 -18.25
N PRO A 182 8.25 3.27 -18.86
CA PRO A 182 7.02 2.70 -19.40
C PRO A 182 7.37 1.64 -20.44
N THR A 183 6.73 0.50 -20.36
CA THR A 183 6.90 -0.64 -21.24
C THR A 183 5.54 -1.26 -21.58
N LYS A 184 5.51 -2.28 -22.43
CA LYS A 184 4.28 -3.00 -22.81
C LYS A 184 4.46 -4.49 -22.65
N ASP A 185 3.39 -5.16 -22.24
CA ASP A 185 3.35 -6.61 -22.29
C ASP A 185 3.13 -7.11 -23.74
N LYS A 186 3.09 -8.43 -23.91
CA LYS A 186 2.86 -9.09 -25.21
C LYS A 186 1.48 -8.77 -25.82
N ASP A 187 0.52 -8.35 -25.01
CA ASP A 187 -0.84 -8.00 -25.42
C ASP A 187 -1.00 -6.50 -25.67
N GLY A 188 0.11 -5.74 -25.53
CA GLY A 188 0.16 -4.29 -25.76
C GLY A 188 -0.28 -3.44 -24.58
N ASN A 189 -0.55 -4.02 -23.40
CA ASN A 189 -0.91 -3.26 -22.20
C ASN A 189 0.33 -2.54 -21.66
N GLU A 190 0.18 -1.26 -21.38
CA GLU A 190 1.26 -0.42 -20.82
C GLU A 190 1.37 -0.62 -19.31
N TYR A 191 2.61 -0.64 -18.81
CA TYR A 191 2.94 -0.60 -17.38
C TYR A 191 4.31 0.03 -17.16
N ASN A 192 4.60 0.50 -15.95
CA ASN A 192 5.92 0.99 -15.59
C ASN A 192 6.77 -0.17 -15.09
N GLN A 193 7.96 -0.36 -15.65
CA GLN A 193 8.87 -1.43 -15.21
C GLN A 193 9.41 -1.17 -13.80
N TRP A 194 9.57 0.08 -13.41
CA TRP A 194 9.98 0.49 -12.08
C TRP A 194 9.01 1.52 -11.50
N VAL A 195 8.74 1.40 -10.22
CA VAL A 195 7.98 2.41 -9.47
C VAL A 195 8.77 2.74 -8.20
N PHE A 196 9.12 4.01 -8.02
CA PHE A 196 9.57 4.52 -6.73
C PHE A 196 8.35 4.71 -5.84
N ALA A 197 8.45 4.30 -4.58
CA ALA A 197 7.40 4.51 -3.60
C ALA A 197 7.96 4.83 -2.22
N ALA A 198 7.19 5.58 -1.44
CA ALA A 198 7.45 5.88 -0.05
C ALA A 198 6.13 6.05 0.69
N ASP A 199 6.10 5.63 1.94
CA ASP A 199 4.94 5.83 2.81
C ASP A 199 5.36 6.10 4.26
N TYR A 200 4.43 6.64 5.03
CA TYR A 200 4.65 6.96 6.44
C TYR A 200 3.32 7.01 7.20
N ALA A 201 3.34 6.48 8.42
CA ALA A 201 2.30 6.65 9.43
C ALA A 201 2.85 7.40 10.63
N SER A 202 2.12 8.39 11.11
CA SER A 202 2.41 9.10 12.36
C SER A 202 2.03 8.24 13.58
N GLY A 203 2.40 8.72 14.77
CA GLY A 203 2.13 8.06 16.05
C GLY A 203 3.33 7.29 16.58
N ASP A 204 3.40 7.17 17.92
CA ASP A 204 4.42 6.41 18.64
C ASP A 204 3.86 5.05 19.08
N ASN A 205 3.06 4.43 18.22
CA ASN A 205 2.40 3.14 18.39
C ASN A 205 2.94 2.09 17.40
N ALA A 206 2.33 0.91 17.37
CA ALA A 206 2.74 -0.19 16.50
C ALA A 206 2.63 0.13 14.99
N LEU A 207 1.85 1.13 14.58
CA LEU A 207 1.73 1.58 13.18
C LEU A 207 2.74 2.67 12.83
N GLY A 208 3.27 3.40 13.81
CA GLY A 208 4.16 4.53 13.59
C GLY A 208 5.45 4.12 12.88
N GLY A 209 5.65 4.63 11.67
CA GLY A 209 6.80 4.30 10.85
C GLY A 209 6.56 4.51 9.37
N GLY A 210 7.46 4.06 8.54
CA GLY A 210 7.33 4.17 7.10
C GLY A 210 8.47 3.50 6.36
N GLY A 211 8.38 3.51 5.04
CA GLY A 211 9.39 2.93 4.18
C GLY A 211 9.62 3.71 2.91
N VAL A 212 10.68 3.36 2.19
CA VAL A 212 11.02 3.94 0.89
C VAL A 212 11.80 2.95 0.05
N GLY A 213 11.56 2.95 -1.25
CA GLY A 213 12.33 2.13 -2.18
C GLY A 213 11.66 2.01 -3.54
N VAL A 214 11.78 0.83 -4.14
CA VAL A 214 11.34 0.60 -5.52
C VAL A 214 10.59 -0.70 -5.68
N TYR A 215 9.58 -0.67 -6.54
CA TYR A 215 9.02 -1.86 -7.17
C TYR A 215 9.76 -2.14 -8.46
N HIS A 216 10.01 -3.39 -8.74
CA HIS A 216 10.37 -3.88 -10.06
C HIS A 216 9.27 -4.79 -10.58
N PHE A 217 8.66 -4.42 -11.68
CA PHE A 217 7.64 -5.19 -12.37
C PHE A 217 8.29 -6.10 -13.41
N PHE A 218 8.27 -7.40 -13.17
CA PHE A 218 8.68 -8.43 -14.16
C PHE A 218 7.66 -8.55 -15.28
N THR A 219 6.39 -8.41 -14.93
CA THR A 219 5.25 -8.29 -15.84
C THR A 219 4.30 -7.25 -15.26
N LYS A 220 3.22 -6.89 -15.95
CA LYS A 220 2.18 -6.02 -15.38
C LYS A 220 1.47 -6.61 -14.14
N ASP A 221 1.58 -7.93 -13.94
CA ASP A 221 0.87 -8.68 -12.91
C ASP A 221 1.80 -9.29 -11.84
N ILE A 222 3.12 -9.15 -11.99
CA ILE A 222 4.11 -9.69 -11.03
C ILE A 222 5.14 -8.61 -10.72
N SER A 223 5.26 -8.25 -9.46
CA SER A 223 6.26 -7.29 -8.99
C SER A 223 6.96 -7.73 -7.70
N VAL A 224 8.11 -7.15 -7.46
CA VAL A 224 8.83 -7.21 -6.18
C VAL A 224 9.11 -5.79 -5.71
N LEU A 225 8.72 -5.48 -4.48
CA LEU A 225 9.07 -4.26 -3.78
C LEU A 225 10.24 -4.54 -2.83
N THR A 226 11.18 -3.60 -2.73
CA THR A 226 12.29 -3.69 -1.78
C THR A 226 12.75 -2.32 -1.31
N GLY A 227 13.17 -2.24 -0.05
CA GLY A 227 13.69 -1.02 0.56
C GLY A 227 13.76 -1.06 2.08
N PRO A 228 14.31 -0.03 2.71
CA PRO A 228 14.30 0.11 4.16
C PRO A 228 12.93 0.57 4.69
N VAL A 229 12.59 0.06 5.86
CA VAL A 229 11.45 0.47 6.69
C VAL A 229 11.97 0.87 8.06
N TRP A 230 11.49 1.98 8.61
CA TRP A 230 11.85 2.48 9.93
C TRP A 230 10.60 2.70 10.79
N PHE A 231 10.79 2.80 12.10
CA PHE A 231 9.71 2.93 13.06
C PHE A 231 9.94 4.14 13.96
N ASN A 232 8.84 4.80 14.33
CA ASN A 232 8.89 5.97 15.20
C ASN A 232 9.33 5.58 16.61
N GLU A 233 8.77 4.48 17.15
CA GLU A 233 9.11 3.98 18.48
C GLU A 233 9.81 2.61 18.40
N LYS A 234 11.12 2.60 18.66
CA LYS A 234 11.94 1.39 18.56
C LYS A 234 11.68 0.38 19.66
N SER A 235 11.15 0.79 20.80
CA SER A 235 10.83 -0.13 21.89
C SER A 235 9.62 -1.01 21.54
N ILE A 236 8.79 -0.59 20.60
CA ILE A 236 7.62 -1.34 20.12
C ILE A 236 8.00 -2.22 18.92
N ASN A 237 8.54 -1.61 17.86
CA ASN A 237 8.76 -2.29 16.57
C ASN A 237 10.24 -2.70 16.33
N GLY A 238 11.12 -2.35 17.25
CA GLY A 238 12.55 -2.64 17.14
C GLY A 238 13.28 -1.69 16.18
N GLU A 239 14.44 -2.14 15.72
CA GLU A 239 15.28 -1.39 14.80
C GLU A 239 14.69 -1.40 13.38
N TRP A 240 15.16 -0.47 12.54
CA TRP A 240 14.81 -0.45 11.13
C TRP A 240 15.04 -1.82 10.47
N LYS A 241 14.23 -2.12 9.46
CA LYS A 241 14.27 -3.39 8.74
C LYS A 241 14.40 -3.14 7.25
N TRP A 242 14.89 -4.12 6.55
CA TRP A 242 14.77 -4.21 5.11
C TRP A 242 13.55 -5.06 4.76
N THR A 243 12.81 -4.70 3.72
CA THR A 243 11.69 -5.51 3.24
C THR A 243 11.92 -6.03 1.83
N PHE A 244 11.42 -7.24 1.58
CA PHE A 244 11.09 -7.76 0.26
C PHE A 244 9.62 -8.16 0.28
N GLN A 245 8.87 -7.67 -0.68
CA GLN A 245 7.45 -7.97 -0.85
C GLN A 245 7.23 -8.44 -2.29
N LEU A 246 6.60 -9.59 -2.44
CA LEU A 246 6.24 -10.18 -3.74
C LEU A 246 4.75 -9.99 -3.96
N ASP A 247 4.37 -9.44 -5.10
CA ASP A 247 3.00 -9.18 -5.49
C ASP A 247 2.66 -9.92 -6.78
N ILE A 248 1.55 -10.65 -6.79
CA ILE A 248 1.06 -11.41 -7.94
C ILE A 248 -0.44 -11.17 -8.10
N ASN A 249 -0.86 -10.72 -9.29
CA ASN A 249 -2.26 -10.65 -9.69
C ASN A 249 -2.62 -11.80 -10.63
N LEU A 250 -3.77 -12.46 -10.36
CA LEU A 250 -4.30 -13.59 -11.11
C LEU A 250 -5.66 -13.26 -11.74
#